data_828464265f82b5da10fb587273ee13de
#
_entry.id   828464265f82b5da10fb587273ee13de
#
_cell.length_a   1.000
_cell.length_b   1.000
_cell.length_c   1.000
_cell.angle_alpha   90.00
_cell.angle_beta   90.00
_cell.angle_gamma   90.00
#
_symmetry.space_group_name_H-M   'P 1'
#
loop_
_entity.id
_entity.type
_entity.pdbx_description
1 polymer ?
#
loop_
_entity_poly.entity_id
_entity_poly.type
_entity_poly.pdbx_seq_one_letter_code
_entity_poly.pdbx_strand_id
1 'polypeptide(L)'
;ATPLGASVARLYERVCAAWPRGDLPAGFDTLAPAPAPVLLLSGGLDPVTPPRHGERVREALGPHARHAVVPQAGHGVLALPCVRDAAQRFIDAATPAQALAVGVDCARALPRPPVWAPPAAEASP
;
A
#
# COMPACT_ATOMS: atom_id res chain seq x y z
N ALA A 1 19.87 -1.36 -17.60
CA ALA A 1 18.85 -1.77 -18.57
C ALA A 1 18.20 -3.05 -18.07
N THR A 2 16.87 -3.12 -18.06
CA THR A 2 16.15 -4.35 -17.71
C THR A 2 16.15 -5.31 -18.89
N PRO A 3 16.06 -6.65 -18.68
CA PRO A 3 15.96 -7.62 -19.76
C PRO A 3 14.80 -7.37 -20.74
N LEU A 4 13.71 -6.77 -20.25
CA LEU A 4 12.53 -6.40 -21.06
C LEU A 4 12.63 -5.00 -21.67
N GLY A 5 13.67 -4.22 -21.37
CA GLY A 5 13.84 -2.85 -21.83
C GLY A 5 12.61 -1.98 -21.53
N ALA A 6 12.14 -1.22 -22.52
CA ALA A 6 10.95 -0.38 -22.43
C ALA A 6 9.67 -1.06 -22.97
N SER A 7 9.67 -2.38 -23.18
CA SER A 7 8.56 -3.08 -23.84
C SER A 7 7.21 -2.91 -23.12
N VAL A 8 7.22 -3.02 -21.80
CA VAL A 8 6.01 -2.87 -20.97
C VAL A 8 5.50 -1.42 -21.01
N ALA A 9 6.39 -0.44 -20.89
CA ALA A 9 6.01 0.98 -20.98
C ALA A 9 5.37 1.29 -22.34
N ARG A 10 5.98 0.84 -23.44
CA ARG A 10 5.43 1.03 -24.81
C ARG A 10 4.09 0.34 -25.00
N LEU A 11 3.89 -0.83 -24.39
CA LEU A 11 2.59 -1.51 -24.43
C LEU A 11 1.51 -0.62 -23.77
N TYR A 12 1.77 -0.13 -22.56
CA TYR A 12 0.83 0.75 -21.86
C TYR A 12 0.58 2.05 -22.62
N GLU A 13 1.61 2.69 -23.17
CA GLU A 13 1.47 3.89 -23.99
C GLU A 13 0.52 3.67 -25.18
N ARG A 14 0.70 2.56 -25.90
CA ARG A 14 -0.17 2.21 -27.05
C ARG A 14 -1.60 1.91 -26.64
N VAL A 15 -1.79 1.13 -25.57
CA VAL A 15 -3.13 0.81 -25.05
C VAL A 15 -3.82 2.09 -24.57
N CYS A 16 -3.14 2.90 -23.78
CA CYS A 16 -3.71 4.15 -23.25
C CYS A 16 -4.00 5.19 -24.34
N ALA A 17 -3.23 5.19 -25.44
CA ALA A 17 -3.50 6.09 -26.56
C ALA A 17 -4.80 5.74 -27.32
N ALA A 18 -5.17 4.45 -27.36
CA ALA A 18 -6.38 3.95 -28.00
C ALA A 18 -7.58 3.83 -27.05
N TRP A 19 -7.35 3.92 -25.73
CA TRP A 19 -8.40 3.74 -24.73
C TRP A 19 -9.30 4.98 -24.67
N PRO A 20 -10.64 4.80 -24.58
CA PRO A 20 -11.55 5.93 -24.37
C PRO A 20 -11.19 6.70 -23.10
N ARG A 21 -11.15 8.02 -23.21
CA ARG A 21 -10.86 8.92 -22.07
C ARG A 21 -12.11 9.71 -21.74
N GLY A 22 -12.42 9.80 -20.45
CA GLY A 22 -13.41 10.75 -19.94
C GLY A 22 -12.76 12.09 -19.61
N ASP A 23 -13.58 13.12 -19.50
CA ASP A 23 -13.13 14.41 -18.97
C ASP A 23 -12.94 14.31 -17.46
N LEU A 24 -11.79 14.77 -16.98
CA LEU A 24 -11.51 14.86 -15.54
C LEU A 24 -11.98 16.21 -15.02
N PRO A 25 -12.70 16.24 -13.88
CA PRO A 25 -13.08 17.51 -13.27
C PRO A 25 -11.82 18.27 -12.82
N ALA A 26 -11.93 19.59 -12.80
CA ALA A 26 -10.85 20.45 -12.32
C ALA A 26 -10.44 20.06 -10.88
N GLY A 27 -9.14 19.89 -10.64
CA GLY A 27 -8.61 19.51 -9.33
C GLY A 27 -8.72 18.03 -8.99
N PHE A 28 -9.05 17.14 -9.95
CA PHE A 28 -9.15 15.70 -9.72
C PHE A 28 -7.89 15.09 -9.10
N ASP A 29 -6.72 15.61 -9.44
CA ASP A 29 -5.40 15.21 -8.94
C ASP A 29 -4.94 16.00 -7.70
N THR A 30 -5.80 16.86 -7.15
CA THR A 30 -5.49 17.66 -5.97
C THR A 30 -6.09 17.04 -4.73
N LEU A 31 -5.25 16.77 -3.73
CA LEU A 31 -5.69 16.29 -2.42
C LEU A 31 -5.99 17.46 -1.51
N ALA A 32 -7.24 17.54 -1.04
CA ALA A 32 -7.64 18.48 0.02
C ALA A 32 -7.46 17.85 1.40
N PRO A 33 -7.31 18.64 2.48
CA PRO A 33 -7.32 18.15 3.84
C PRO A 33 -8.55 17.28 4.12
N ALA A 34 -8.34 16.16 4.81
CA ALA A 34 -9.40 15.19 5.08
C ALA A 34 -10.40 15.75 6.12
N PRO A 35 -11.72 15.72 5.85
CA PRO A 35 -12.74 16.14 6.81
C PRO A 35 -13.02 15.09 7.89
N ALA A 36 -12.56 13.86 7.70
CA ALA A 36 -12.78 12.72 8.60
C ALA A 36 -11.48 11.94 8.77
N PRO A 37 -11.37 11.07 9.79
CA PRO A 37 -10.21 10.21 9.97
C PRO A 37 -9.92 9.33 8.76
N VAL A 38 -8.65 9.26 8.37
CA VAL A 38 -8.15 8.41 7.28
C VAL A 38 -7.00 7.56 7.80
N LEU A 39 -7.08 6.25 7.59
CA LEU A 39 -5.99 5.31 7.86
C LEU A 39 -5.38 4.85 6.52
N LEU A 40 -4.12 5.18 6.32
CA LEU A 40 -3.31 4.71 5.20
C LEU A 40 -2.45 3.55 5.66
N LEU A 41 -2.46 2.46 4.90
CA LEU A 41 -1.72 1.23 5.20
C LEU A 41 -0.75 0.92 4.05
N SER A 42 0.53 0.73 4.36
CA SER A 42 1.55 0.38 3.36
C SER A 42 2.39 -0.80 3.83
N GLY A 43 2.83 -1.62 2.89
CA GLY A 43 3.85 -2.63 3.12
C GLY A 43 5.25 -2.03 2.97
N GLY A 44 6.14 -2.28 3.94
CA GLY A 44 7.51 -1.77 3.92
C GLY A 44 8.37 -2.31 2.77
N LEU A 45 8.00 -3.49 2.25
CA LEU A 45 8.65 -4.17 1.13
C LEU A 45 7.84 -4.05 -0.18
N ASP A 46 6.85 -3.17 -0.23
CA ASP A 46 5.99 -3.01 -1.41
C ASP A 46 6.74 -2.30 -2.56
N PRO A 47 7.01 -2.99 -3.68
CA PRO A 47 7.69 -2.40 -4.84
C PRO A 47 6.73 -1.63 -5.76
N VAL A 48 5.42 -1.83 -5.64
CA VAL A 48 4.39 -1.24 -6.50
C VAL A 48 3.97 0.12 -6.00
N THR A 49 3.59 0.18 -4.72
CA THR A 49 3.20 1.41 -4.01
C THR A 49 4.03 1.58 -2.73
N PRO A 50 5.31 1.93 -2.85
CA PRO A 50 6.19 2.09 -1.70
C PRO A 50 5.66 3.08 -0.65
N PRO A 51 6.00 2.91 0.64
CA PRO A 51 5.47 3.73 1.75
C PRO A 51 5.58 5.25 1.54
N ARG A 52 6.57 5.73 0.78
CA ARG A 52 6.72 7.15 0.45
C ARG A 52 5.48 7.75 -0.24
N HIS A 53 4.70 6.96 -0.98
CA HIS A 53 3.47 7.44 -1.60
C HIS A 53 2.37 7.62 -0.56
N GLY A 54 2.22 6.67 0.37
CA GLY A 54 1.30 6.80 1.50
C GLY A 54 1.64 8.01 2.39
N GLU A 55 2.92 8.27 2.62
CA GLU A 55 3.36 9.40 3.42
C GLU A 55 3.02 10.75 2.75
N ARG A 56 3.27 10.89 1.45
CA ARG A 56 2.87 12.09 0.69
C ARG A 56 1.36 12.34 0.76
N VAL A 57 0.57 11.27 0.66
CA VAL A 57 -0.90 11.39 0.80
C VAL A 57 -1.27 11.80 2.22
N ARG A 58 -0.67 11.21 3.26
CA ARG A 58 -0.88 11.60 4.65
C ARG A 58 -0.59 13.10 4.87
N GLU A 59 0.52 13.60 4.34
CA GLU A 59 0.88 15.01 4.45
C GLU A 59 -0.16 15.93 3.81
N ALA A 60 -0.65 15.59 2.63
CA ALA A 60 -1.67 16.36 1.92
C ALA A 60 -3.03 16.33 2.63
N LEU A 61 -3.42 15.18 3.21
CA LEU A 61 -4.67 15.02 3.96
C LEU A 61 -4.65 15.68 5.34
N GLY A 62 -3.46 15.97 5.89
CA GLY A 62 -3.27 16.73 7.12
C GLY A 62 -3.51 15.94 8.41
N PRO A 63 -3.94 16.60 9.51
CA PRO A 63 -3.95 16.02 10.85
C PRO A 63 -4.98 14.89 11.04
N HIS A 64 -5.95 14.76 10.16
CA HIS A 64 -6.94 13.68 10.21
C HIS A 64 -6.45 12.40 9.51
N ALA A 65 -5.26 12.39 8.95
CA ALA A 65 -4.68 11.21 8.32
C ALA A 65 -3.56 10.59 9.15
N ARG A 66 -3.60 9.27 9.27
CA ARG A 66 -2.55 8.45 9.85
C ARG A 66 -2.01 7.48 8.81
N HIS A 67 -0.70 7.38 8.71
CA HIS A 67 -0.02 6.39 7.88
C HIS A 67 0.66 5.35 8.76
N ALA A 68 0.34 4.08 8.54
CA ALA A 68 0.94 2.95 9.22
C ALA A 68 1.64 2.03 8.22
N VAL A 69 2.92 1.77 8.47
CA VAL A 69 3.75 0.90 7.63
C VAL A 69 3.94 -0.45 8.31
N VAL A 70 3.69 -1.53 7.59
CA VAL A 70 3.96 -2.92 8.01
C VAL A 70 5.33 -3.33 7.48
N PRO A 71 6.40 -3.37 8.31
CA PRO A 71 7.78 -3.38 7.82
C PRO A 71 8.14 -4.53 6.89
N GLN A 72 7.64 -5.73 7.18
CA GLN A 72 7.99 -6.97 6.46
C GLN A 72 6.89 -7.45 5.49
N ALA A 73 5.93 -6.60 5.16
CA ALA A 73 4.88 -6.92 4.20
C ALA A 73 5.15 -6.29 2.83
N GLY A 74 4.69 -6.98 1.79
CA GLY A 74 4.61 -6.46 0.43
C GLY A 74 3.28 -5.77 0.15
N HIS A 75 2.86 -5.77 -1.10
CA HIS A 75 1.56 -5.25 -1.53
C HIS A 75 0.41 -6.07 -0.94
N GLY A 76 -0.70 -5.42 -0.56
CA GLY A 76 -1.88 -6.13 -0.05
C GLY A 76 -1.84 -6.45 1.44
N VAL A 77 -1.40 -5.53 2.28
CA VAL A 77 -1.24 -5.71 3.74
C VAL A 77 -2.50 -6.17 4.49
N LEU A 78 -3.71 -5.94 3.97
CA LEU A 78 -4.97 -6.40 4.56
C LEU A 78 -5.14 -7.93 4.53
N ALA A 79 -4.32 -8.66 3.79
CA ALA A 79 -4.26 -10.11 3.87
C ALA A 79 -3.74 -10.61 5.23
N LEU A 80 -3.01 -9.77 5.98
CA LEU A 80 -2.49 -10.08 7.30
C LEU A 80 -3.59 -9.93 8.36
N PRO A 81 -3.92 -10.99 9.14
CA PRO A 81 -5.03 -10.94 10.11
C PRO A 81 -4.94 -9.75 11.06
N CYS A 82 -3.77 -9.54 11.66
CA CYS A 82 -3.54 -8.46 12.62
C CYS A 82 -3.75 -7.05 12.01
N VAL A 83 -3.44 -6.86 10.73
CA VAL A 83 -3.65 -5.56 10.03
C VAL A 83 -5.14 -5.39 9.69
N ARG A 84 -5.81 -6.47 9.30
CA ARG A 84 -7.26 -6.47 9.07
C ARG A 84 -8.03 -6.14 10.36
N ASP A 85 -7.63 -6.73 11.50
CA ASP A 85 -8.23 -6.42 12.79
C ASP A 85 -7.97 -4.95 13.22
N ALA A 86 -6.81 -4.39 12.87
CA ALA A 86 -6.54 -2.97 13.06
C ALA A 86 -7.44 -2.10 12.19
N ALA A 87 -7.62 -2.45 10.90
CA ALA A 87 -8.53 -1.73 10.01
C ALA A 87 -9.98 -1.80 10.53
N GLN A 88 -10.41 -2.94 11.05
CA GLN A 88 -11.75 -3.08 11.65
C GLN A 88 -11.89 -2.18 12.89
N ARG A 89 -10.89 -2.17 13.80
CA ARG A 89 -10.92 -1.25 14.96
C ARG A 89 -10.95 0.22 14.56
N PHE A 90 -10.32 0.58 13.44
CA PHE A 90 -10.39 1.94 12.90
C PHE A 90 -11.82 2.29 12.45
N ILE A 91 -12.49 1.36 11.76
CA ILE A 91 -13.87 1.56 11.28
C ILE A 91 -14.86 1.63 12.44
N ASP A 92 -14.67 0.80 13.47
CA ASP A 92 -15.58 0.69 14.62
C ASP A 92 -15.30 1.76 15.69
N ALA A 93 -14.32 2.64 15.49
CA ALA A 93 -13.95 3.65 16.47
C ALA A 93 -15.09 4.65 16.71
N ALA A 94 -15.48 4.84 17.96
CA ALA A 94 -16.59 5.73 18.34
C ALA A 94 -16.25 7.23 18.17
N THR A 95 -14.96 7.57 18.14
CA THR A 95 -14.50 8.96 18.01
C THR A 95 -13.32 9.08 17.02
N PRO A 96 -13.14 10.25 16.39
CA PRO A 96 -11.98 10.51 15.55
C PRO A 96 -10.64 10.28 16.25
N ALA A 97 -10.52 10.63 17.52
CA ALA A 97 -9.31 10.43 18.30
C ALA A 97 -8.98 8.93 18.48
N GLN A 98 -9.99 8.10 18.75
CA GLN A 98 -9.82 6.64 18.84
C GLN A 98 -9.43 6.05 17.48
N ALA A 99 -10.05 6.48 16.40
CA ALA A 99 -9.69 6.04 15.05
C ALA A 99 -8.21 6.35 14.74
N LEU A 100 -7.79 7.58 14.97
CA LEU A 100 -6.41 8.02 14.72
C LEU A 100 -5.37 7.38 15.67
N ALA A 101 -5.80 6.85 16.81
CA ALA A 101 -4.93 6.11 17.73
C ALA A 101 -4.66 4.65 17.30
N VAL A 102 -5.44 4.11 16.36
CA VAL A 102 -5.25 2.72 15.90
C VAL A 102 -3.89 2.55 15.25
N GLY A 103 -3.12 1.56 15.69
CA GLY A 103 -1.82 1.19 15.15
C GLY A 103 -1.78 -0.27 14.68
N VAL A 104 -0.70 -0.60 13.97
CA VAL A 104 -0.40 -1.96 13.49
C VAL A 104 0.81 -2.56 14.20
N ASP A 105 0.99 -2.25 15.50
CA ASP A 105 2.15 -2.69 16.28
C ASP A 105 2.29 -4.21 16.34
N CYS A 106 1.18 -4.94 16.27
CA CYS A 106 1.14 -6.39 16.14
C CYS A 106 1.93 -6.90 14.91
N ALA A 107 2.03 -6.09 13.86
CA ALA A 107 2.75 -6.46 12.64
C ALA A 107 4.27 -6.26 12.73
N ARG A 108 4.80 -5.62 13.79
CA ARG A 108 6.24 -5.42 13.99
C ARG A 108 6.99 -6.72 14.24
N ALA A 109 6.31 -7.71 14.81
CA ALA A 109 6.86 -9.04 15.10
C ALA A 109 6.78 -10.00 13.90
N LEU A 110 6.22 -9.57 12.76
CA LEU A 110 6.15 -10.41 11.58
C LEU A 110 7.56 -10.69 11.05
N PRO A 111 7.91 -11.96 10.81
CA PRO A 111 9.19 -12.30 10.23
C PRO A 111 9.28 -11.81 8.79
N ARG A 112 10.50 -11.56 8.34
CA ARG A 112 10.73 -11.33 6.92
C ARG A 112 10.30 -12.56 6.14
N PRO A 113 9.60 -12.43 5.00
CA PRO A 113 9.29 -13.57 4.14
C PRO A 113 10.57 -14.35 3.80
N PRO A 114 10.55 -15.68 3.84
CA PRO A 114 11.72 -16.48 3.49
C PRO A 114 12.09 -16.20 2.02
N VAL A 115 13.39 -16.20 1.75
CA VAL A 115 13.88 -16.20 0.38
C VAL A 115 13.51 -17.55 -0.24
N TRP A 116 12.91 -17.51 -1.43
CA TRP A 116 12.68 -18.75 -2.16
C TRP A 116 14.02 -19.43 -2.47
N ALA A 117 14.11 -20.69 -2.13
CA ALA A 117 15.23 -21.56 -2.52
C ALA A 117 14.65 -22.76 -3.30
N PRO A 118 15.29 -23.18 -4.38
CA PRO A 118 14.87 -24.41 -5.05
C PRO A 118 14.92 -25.57 -4.06
N PRO A 119 14.02 -26.55 -4.18
CA PRO A 119 14.13 -27.78 -3.38
C PRO A 119 15.50 -28.40 -3.60
N ALA A 120 16.11 -28.92 -2.52
CA ALA A 120 17.36 -29.65 -2.64
C ALA A 120 17.18 -30.75 -3.69
N ALA A 121 18.10 -30.83 -4.66
CA ALA A 121 18.09 -31.93 -5.62
C ALA A 121 18.09 -33.24 -4.81
N GLU A 122 17.04 -34.06 -5.00
CA GLU A 122 17.06 -35.42 -4.44
C GLU A 122 18.32 -36.10 -4.95
N ALA A 123 19.19 -36.52 -4.01
CA ALA A 123 20.32 -37.33 -4.36
C ALA A 123 19.75 -38.62 -4.99
N SER A 124 19.93 -38.76 -6.31
CA SER A 124 19.58 -39.99 -6.99
C SER A 124 20.38 -41.15 -6.35
N PRO A 125 19.74 -42.29 -6.03
CA PRO A 125 20.37 -43.42 -5.43
C PRO A 125 21.43 -44.05 -6.31
#